data_f3a48ae7f175ad2f2a21f57b1d003239
#
_entry.id   f3a48ae7f175ad2f2a21f57b1d003239
#
_cell.length_a   1.000
_cell.length_b   1.000
_cell.length_c   1.000
_cell.angle_alpha   90.00
_cell.angle_beta   90.00
_cell.angle_gamma   90.00
#
_symmetry.space_group_name_H-M   'P 1'
#
loop_
_entity.id
_entity.type
_entity.pdbx_description
1 polymer ?
#
loop_
_entity_poly.entity_id
_entity_poly.type
_entity_poly.pdbx_seq_one_letter_code
_entity_poly.pdbx_strand_id
1 'polypeptide(L)'
;VIYNNNEVIKCDSVILATGGMSYPLTGSTGDGYKFASSMGHTIINPKPSLIGIEVQEEFVINLEKLSLRNVAIKVLDSKNKKVYDDFGEMEFTKYGLDGPIIKSASCRMKDTSKENYKIVLDLKPALDEEKLDKRIIKDFTKYTNKNFENALDDLLPKKLIPIIIELSEIPKHMKVNQISKQQRLNLVHLLKNITFTVRRYRPIEEAIITSGGIKVSEINASTMESKIIKNLFFAGEIIDVDAYTGGFNLQIAYSTAYLAGINC
;
A
#
# COMPACT_ATOMS: atom_id res chain seq x y z
N VAL A 1 -3.94 -37.70 8.25
CA VAL A 1 -3.74 -36.41 8.98
C VAL A 1 -3.58 -36.71 10.46
N ILE A 2 -2.62 -36.10 11.12
CA ILE A 2 -2.44 -36.18 12.58
C ILE A 2 -3.11 -34.99 13.23
N TYR A 3 -3.98 -35.22 14.19
CA TYR A 3 -4.72 -34.21 14.93
C TYR A 3 -4.37 -34.26 16.42
N ASN A 4 -4.31 -33.11 17.07
CA ASN A 4 -4.00 -32.98 18.51
C ASN A 4 -2.81 -33.84 18.99
N ASN A 5 -1.72 -33.85 18.23
CA ASN A 5 -0.44 -34.49 18.49
C ASN A 5 -0.44 -36.06 18.52
N ASN A 6 -1.59 -36.76 18.56
CA ASN A 6 -1.61 -38.21 18.63
C ASN A 6 -2.77 -38.89 17.91
N GLU A 7 -3.80 -38.18 17.48
CA GLU A 7 -4.92 -38.78 16.78
C GLU A 7 -4.69 -38.79 15.26
N VAL A 8 -4.85 -39.93 14.62
CA VAL A 8 -4.73 -40.10 13.18
C VAL A 8 -6.10 -40.18 12.54
N ILE A 9 -6.44 -39.16 11.72
CA ILE A 9 -7.64 -39.19 10.91
C ILE A 9 -7.29 -39.78 9.54
N LYS A 10 -7.92 -40.89 9.17
CA LYS A 10 -7.84 -41.45 7.82
C LYS A 10 -8.80 -40.69 6.91
N CYS A 11 -8.36 -40.33 5.72
CA CYS A 11 -9.15 -39.64 4.71
C CYS A 11 -8.61 -40.00 3.31
N ASP A 12 -9.45 -39.84 2.30
CA ASP A 12 -9.10 -40.08 0.91
C ASP A 12 -8.35 -38.89 0.31
N SER A 13 -8.74 -37.68 0.71
CA SER A 13 -8.15 -36.42 0.24
C SER A 13 -8.00 -35.42 1.38
N VAL A 14 -7.10 -34.44 1.20
CA VAL A 14 -6.88 -33.31 2.14
C VAL A 14 -6.88 -32.00 1.36
N ILE A 15 -7.68 -31.04 1.81
CA ILE A 15 -7.60 -29.65 1.32
C ILE A 15 -6.90 -28.81 2.39
N LEU A 16 -5.75 -28.21 2.04
CA LEU A 16 -5.01 -27.29 2.90
C LEU A 16 -5.45 -25.85 2.58
N ALA A 17 -6.22 -25.25 3.47
CA ALA A 17 -6.85 -23.94 3.33
C ALA A 17 -6.62 -23.07 4.58
N THR A 18 -5.39 -23.02 5.08
CA THR A 18 -5.01 -22.42 6.36
C THR A 18 -4.81 -20.89 6.29
N GLY A 19 -4.95 -20.30 5.10
CA GLY A 19 -4.66 -18.89 4.89
C GLY A 19 -3.17 -18.57 4.88
N GLY A 20 -2.84 -17.29 5.00
CA GLY A 20 -1.48 -16.76 5.01
C GLY A 20 -0.92 -16.52 6.41
N MET A 21 -0.28 -15.36 6.60
CA MET A 21 0.30 -14.90 7.87
C MET A 21 -0.29 -13.55 8.33
N SER A 22 -1.22 -12.98 7.57
CA SER A 22 -1.94 -11.76 7.94
C SER A 22 -2.97 -12.08 9.02
N TYR A 23 -3.20 -11.15 9.95
CA TYR A 23 -4.16 -11.31 11.05
C TYR A 23 -3.98 -12.61 11.86
N PRO A 24 -2.80 -12.87 12.46
CA PRO A 24 -2.49 -14.14 13.12
C PRO A 24 -3.45 -14.47 14.27
N LEU A 25 -4.09 -13.48 14.88
CA LEU A 25 -5.12 -13.69 15.90
C LEU A 25 -6.38 -14.38 15.36
N THR A 26 -6.58 -14.43 14.06
CA THR A 26 -7.68 -15.17 13.40
C THR A 26 -7.32 -16.60 13.01
N GLY A 27 -6.11 -17.03 13.31
CA GLY A 27 -5.61 -18.38 13.03
C GLY A 27 -4.63 -18.49 11.85
N SER A 28 -4.33 -17.39 11.15
CA SER A 28 -3.36 -17.34 10.03
C SER A 28 -1.92 -17.29 10.55
N THR A 29 -1.44 -18.40 11.10
CA THR A 29 -0.13 -18.52 11.78
C THR A 29 1.01 -18.95 10.85
N GLY A 30 0.70 -19.30 9.60
CA GLY A 30 1.68 -19.85 8.65
C GLY A 30 1.99 -21.33 8.83
N ASP A 31 1.23 -22.06 9.65
CA ASP A 31 1.46 -23.49 9.86
C ASP A 31 1.25 -24.30 8.58
N GLY A 32 0.33 -23.89 7.71
CA GLY A 32 0.12 -24.54 6.41
C GLY A 32 1.37 -24.51 5.53
N TYR A 33 2.17 -23.45 5.59
CA TYR A 33 3.46 -23.39 4.88
C TYR A 33 4.45 -24.43 5.40
N LYS A 34 4.49 -24.64 6.73
CA LYS A 34 5.34 -25.67 7.33
C LYS A 34 4.89 -27.06 6.89
N PHE A 35 3.59 -27.32 6.88
CA PHE A 35 3.04 -28.59 6.42
C PHE A 35 3.35 -28.83 4.94
N ALA A 36 3.08 -27.87 4.07
CA ALA A 36 3.37 -27.99 2.65
C ALA A 36 4.88 -28.19 2.37
N SER A 37 5.75 -27.45 3.08
CA SER A 37 7.19 -27.60 2.96
C SER A 37 7.68 -28.98 3.42
N SER A 38 7.13 -29.54 4.51
CA SER A 38 7.47 -30.89 4.97
C SER A 38 7.06 -31.99 3.99
N MET A 39 6.09 -31.70 3.11
CA MET A 39 5.63 -32.58 2.04
C MET A 39 6.34 -32.32 0.71
N GLY A 40 7.38 -31.48 0.68
CA GLY A 40 8.23 -31.25 -0.48
C GLY A 40 7.84 -30.06 -1.37
N HIS A 41 6.83 -29.27 -0.97
CA HIS A 41 6.47 -28.05 -1.70
C HIS A 41 7.42 -26.90 -1.46
N THR A 42 7.69 -26.15 -2.51
CA THR A 42 8.44 -24.90 -2.45
C THR A 42 7.55 -23.79 -1.88
N ILE A 43 8.01 -23.12 -0.83
CA ILE A 43 7.34 -21.93 -0.27
C ILE A 43 8.07 -20.69 -0.75
N ILE A 44 7.38 -19.87 -1.53
CA ILE A 44 7.82 -18.51 -1.86
C ILE A 44 7.70 -17.68 -0.58
N ASN A 45 8.80 -17.00 -0.21
CA ASN A 45 8.89 -16.32 1.07
C ASN A 45 7.71 -15.37 1.33
N PRO A 46 6.89 -15.62 2.38
CA PRO A 46 5.77 -14.75 2.71
C PRO A 46 6.23 -13.34 3.08
N LYS A 47 5.52 -12.34 2.57
CA LYS A 47 5.75 -10.92 2.81
C LYS A 47 4.41 -10.18 2.91
N PRO A 48 4.36 -9.03 3.60
CA PRO A 48 3.15 -8.25 3.67
C PRO A 48 2.73 -7.73 2.28
N SER A 49 1.43 -7.72 2.02
CA SER A 49 0.82 -7.10 0.85
C SER A 49 -0.46 -6.36 1.27
N LEU A 50 -0.85 -5.35 0.52
CA LEU A 50 -1.95 -4.42 0.87
C LEU A 50 -1.75 -3.83 2.28
N ILE A 51 -0.63 -3.15 2.47
CA ILE A 51 -0.18 -2.70 3.78
C ILE A 51 0.24 -1.22 3.76
N GLY A 52 0.16 -0.58 4.91
CA GLY A 52 0.73 0.76 5.14
C GLY A 52 2.26 0.76 5.05
N ILE A 53 2.82 1.94 4.78
CA ILE A 53 4.23 2.14 4.48
C ILE A 53 4.82 3.14 5.48
N GLU A 54 5.93 2.77 6.12
CA GLU A 54 6.72 3.70 6.92
C GLU A 54 7.61 4.55 6.00
N VAL A 55 7.67 5.86 6.28
CA VAL A 55 8.51 6.80 5.54
C VAL A 55 9.57 7.43 6.43
N GLN A 56 10.57 8.09 5.82
CA GLN A 56 11.67 8.71 6.55
C GLN A 56 11.31 10.11 7.07
N GLU A 57 10.36 10.79 6.42
CA GLU A 57 9.96 12.16 6.71
C GLU A 57 9.22 12.24 8.05
N GLU A 58 9.85 12.82 9.07
CA GLU A 58 9.31 12.87 10.44
C GLU A 58 8.04 13.71 10.58
N PHE A 59 7.84 14.69 9.70
CA PHE A 59 6.65 15.55 9.76
C PHE A 59 5.32 14.81 9.58
N VAL A 60 5.33 13.57 9.06
CA VAL A 60 4.10 12.77 8.88
C VAL A 60 3.36 12.52 10.19
N ILE A 61 4.06 12.51 11.33
CA ILE A 61 3.46 12.35 12.66
C ILE A 61 2.47 13.48 12.97
N ASN A 62 2.76 14.71 12.50
CA ASN A 62 1.89 15.87 12.67
C ASN A 62 0.63 15.80 11.80
N LEU A 63 0.63 14.91 10.81
CA LEU A 63 -0.48 14.68 9.89
C LEU A 63 -1.32 13.44 10.27
N GLU A 64 -0.99 12.74 11.36
CA GLU A 64 -1.72 11.54 11.80
C GLU A 64 -3.24 11.74 11.74
N LYS A 65 -3.97 10.76 11.16
CA LYS A 65 -5.42 10.78 10.92
C LYS A 65 -5.90 11.85 9.92
N LEU A 66 -5.00 12.43 9.13
CA LEU A 66 -5.40 13.23 7.99
C LEU A 66 -5.63 12.31 6.79
N SER A 67 -6.88 12.20 6.36
CA SER A 67 -7.24 11.53 5.11
C SER A 67 -7.30 12.54 3.97
N LEU A 68 -6.71 12.20 2.84
CA LEU A 68 -6.75 12.98 1.61
C LEU A 68 -7.56 12.21 0.57
N ARG A 69 -8.52 12.91 -0.04
CA ARG A 69 -9.32 12.40 -1.15
C ARG A 69 -8.92 13.07 -2.46
N ASN A 70 -9.09 12.34 -3.56
CA ASN A 70 -8.81 12.85 -4.91
C ASN A 70 -7.37 13.34 -5.06
N VAL A 71 -6.42 12.59 -4.55
CA VAL A 71 -4.99 12.80 -4.74
C VAL A 71 -4.42 11.74 -5.67
N ALA A 72 -3.27 12.00 -6.26
CA ALA A 72 -2.56 11.01 -7.05
C ALA A 72 -1.18 10.73 -6.45
N ILE A 73 -0.72 9.49 -6.61
CA ILE A 73 0.62 9.10 -6.24
C ILE A 73 1.37 8.51 -7.42
N LYS A 74 2.69 8.64 -7.39
CA LYS A 74 3.64 7.89 -8.24
C LYS A 74 4.65 7.23 -7.34
N VAL A 75 4.90 5.94 -7.57
CA VAL A 75 5.99 5.21 -6.91
C VAL A 75 7.17 5.12 -7.86
N LEU A 76 8.31 5.57 -7.42
CA LEU A 76 9.56 5.56 -8.17
C LEU A 76 10.55 4.58 -7.50
N ASP A 77 11.27 3.80 -8.31
CA ASP A 77 12.38 2.96 -7.84
C ASP A 77 13.67 3.78 -7.61
N SER A 78 14.73 3.11 -7.21
CA SER A 78 16.04 3.70 -6.96
C SER A 78 16.66 4.39 -8.19
N LYS A 79 16.19 4.04 -9.40
CA LYS A 79 16.60 4.66 -10.68
C LYS A 79 15.65 5.76 -11.14
N ASN A 80 14.72 6.20 -10.27
CA ASN A 80 13.63 7.12 -10.58
C ASN A 80 12.69 6.64 -11.70
N LYS A 81 12.63 5.33 -11.98
CA LYS A 81 11.68 4.76 -12.90
C LYS A 81 10.34 4.58 -12.18
N LYS A 82 9.26 5.00 -12.83
CA LYS A 82 7.90 4.79 -12.31
C LYS A 82 7.56 3.29 -12.32
N VAL A 83 7.26 2.73 -11.16
CA VAL A 83 6.84 1.33 -10.98
C VAL A 83 5.34 1.20 -10.74
N TYR A 84 4.70 2.27 -10.26
CA TYR A 84 3.26 2.32 -10.02
C TYR A 84 2.76 3.77 -10.01
N ASP A 85 1.51 3.99 -10.36
CA ASP A 85 0.77 5.22 -10.12
C ASP A 85 -0.71 4.92 -9.92
N ASP A 86 -1.37 5.74 -9.11
CA ASP A 86 -2.79 5.59 -8.81
C ASP A 86 -3.40 6.95 -8.39
N PHE A 87 -4.74 6.99 -8.44
CA PHE A 87 -5.55 8.13 -8.02
C PHE A 87 -6.62 7.65 -7.05
N GLY A 88 -6.82 8.36 -5.94
CA GLY A 88 -7.84 7.99 -4.97
C GLY A 88 -7.64 8.60 -3.60
N GLU A 89 -7.84 7.78 -2.57
CA GLU A 89 -7.76 8.18 -1.17
C GLU A 89 -6.50 7.62 -0.52
N MET A 90 -5.86 8.43 0.30
CA MET A 90 -4.78 8.04 1.20
C MET A 90 -4.96 8.64 2.58
N GLU A 91 -4.27 8.10 3.55
CA GLU A 91 -4.28 8.56 4.94
C GLU A 91 -2.86 8.65 5.48
N PHE A 92 -2.62 9.67 6.31
CA PHE A 92 -1.41 9.77 7.11
C PHE A 92 -1.57 9.06 8.45
N THR A 93 -0.59 8.24 8.80
CA THR A 93 -0.47 7.59 10.10
C THR A 93 0.71 8.17 10.86
N LYS A 94 0.84 7.86 12.13
CA LYS A 94 2.02 8.25 12.92
C LYS A 94 3.35 7.67 12.41
N TYR A 95 3.29 6.68 11.52
CA TYR A 95 4.47 6.01 10.96
C TYR A 95 4.76 6.41 9.52
N GLY A 96 3.77 6.89 8.79
CA GLY A 96 3.90 7.16 7.36
C GLY A 96 2.56 7.22 6.65
N LEU A 97 2.41 6.46 5.59
CA LEU A 97 1.31 6.52 4.65
C LEU A 97 0.48 5.23 4.67
N ASP A 98 -0.83 5.36 4.53
CA ASP A 98 -1.80 4.26 4.45
C ASP A 98 -2.97 4.66 3.51
N GLY A 99 -4.00 3.83 3.45
CA GLY A 99 -5.18 4.05 2.62
C GLY A 99 -5.14 3.27 1.30
N PRO A 100 -6.24 3.29 0.53
CA PRO A 100 -6.43 2.39 -0.61
C PRO A 100 -5.32 2.43 -1.65
N ILE A 101 -4.91 3.65 -2.10
CA ILE A 101 -3.87 3.79 -3.13
C ILE A 101 -2.48 3.42 -2.62
N ILE A 102 -2.19 3.62 -1.33
CA ILE A 102 -0.92 3.23 -0.70
C ILE A 102 -0.86 1.71 -0.54
N LYS A 103 -1.95 1.08 -0.08
CA LYS A 103 -2.04 -0.37 0.01
C LYS A 103 -1.86 -1.03 -1.36
N SER A 104 -2.50 -0.51 -2.41
CA SER A 104 -2.30 -0.98 -3.78
C SER A 104 -0.86 -0.78 -4.26
N ALA A 105 -0.23 0.35 -3.91
CA ALA A 105 1.18 0.61 -4.22
C ALA A 105 2.12 -0.41 -3.58
N SER A 106 1.84 -0.85 -2.34
CA SER A 106 2.66 -1.82 -1.62
C SER A 106 2.81 -3.15 -2.36
N CYS A 107 1.79 -3.59 -3.12
CA CYS A 107 1.85 -4.82 -3.92
C CYS A 107 2.86 -4.73 -5.08
N ARG A 108 3.18 -3.52 -5.53
CA ARG A 108 4.07 -3.28 -6.69
C ARG A 108 5.51 -3.01 -6.30
N MET A 109 5.75 -2.66 -5.05
CA MET A 109 7.11 -2.54 -4.55
C MET A 109 7.63 -3.93 -4.19
N LYS A 110 8.88 -4.17 -4.56
CA LYS A 110 9.61 -5.38 -4.17
C LYS A 110 10.06 -5.29 -2.72
N ASP A 111 11.00 -6.13 -2.34
CA ASP A 111 11.62 -6.10 -1.02
C ASP A 111 12.27 -4.74 -0.75
N THR A 112 11.64 -3.95 0.14
CA THR A 112 12.12 -2.62 0.52
C THR A 112 13.44 -2.63 1.31
N SER A 113 13.91 -3.81 1.73
CA SER A 113 15.24 -3.95 2.33
C SER A 113 16.36 -3.97 1.29
N LYS A 114 16.03 -4.24 0.03
CA LYS A 114 16.97 -4.37 -1.10
C LYS A 114 16.86 -3.25 -2.11
N GLU A 115 15.74 -2.57 -2.15
CA GLU A 115 15.47 -1.51 -3.12
C GLU A 115 14.82 -0.31 -2.45
N ASN A 116 15.32 0.88 -2.76
CA ASN A 116 14.77 2.13 -2.26
C ASN A 116 13.65 2.61 -3.18
N TYR A 117 12.55 3.04 -2.57
CA TYR A 117 11.41 3.62 -3.27
C TYR A 117 11.12 5.02 -2.77
N LYS A 118 10.55 5.83 -3.66
CA LYS A 118 9.97 7.13 -3.33
C LYS A 118 8.51 7.14 -3.73
N ILE A 119 7.67 7.75 -2.90
CA ILE A 119 6.27 8.03 -3.21
C ILE A 119 6.14 9.52 -3.42
N VAL A 120 5.75 9.92 -4.61
CA VAL A 120 5.50 11.32 -4.98
C VAL A 120 4.01 11.55 -4.98
N LEU A 121 3.56 12.47 -4.13
CA LEU A 121 2.16 12.82 -3.92
C LEU A 121 1.82 14.10 -4.68
N ASP A 122 0.79 14.04 -5.52
CA ASP A 122 0.13 15.18 -6.14
C ASP A 122 -1.18 15.49 -5.38
N LEU A 123 -1.23 16.62 -4.70
CA LEU A 123 -2.41 17.06 -3.95
C LEU A 123 -3.54 17.59 -4.85
N LYS A 124 -3.25 17.95 -6.10
CA LYS A 124 -4.19 18.61 -7.01
C LYS A 124 -4.13 18.01 -8.42
N PRO A 125 -4.35 16.68 -8.57
CA PRO A 125 -4.17 16.01 -9.87
C PRO A 125 -5.12 16.49 -10.96
N ALA A 126 -6.28 17.04 -10.61
CA ALA A 126 -7.21 17.63 -11.57
C ALA A 126 -6.70 18.95 -12.22
N LEU A 127 -5.66 19.56 -11.67
CA LEU A 127 -5.06 20.79 -12.15
C LEU A 127 -3.63 20.51 -12.63
N ASP A 128 -3.33 20.89 -13.86
CA ASP A 128 -1.94 21.02 -14.30
C ASP A 128 -1.25 22.20 -13.59
N GLU A 129 0.06 22.33 -13.71
CA GLU A 129 0.82 23.38 -13.03
C GLU A 129 0.34 24.79 -13.42
N GLU A 130 -0.01 25.02 -14.67
CA GLU A 130 -0.51 26.32 -15.14
C GLU A 130 -1.86 26.69 -14.52
N LYS A 131 -2.80 25.72 -14.47
CA LYS A 131 -4.11 25.95 -13.85
C LYS A 131 -3.99 26.11 -12.34
N LEU A 132 -3.08 25.36 -11.70
CA LEU A 132 -2.83 25.50 -10.27
C LEU A 132 -2.20 26.86 -9.95
N ASP A 133 -1.25 27.35 -10.76
CA ASP A 133 -0.67 28.69 -10.61
C ASP A 133 -1.76 29.78 -10.72
N LYS A 134 -2.64 29.71 -11.73
CA LYS A 134 -3.77 30.62 -11.88
C LYS A 134 -4.72 30.58 -10.68
N ARG A 135 -4.95 29.40 -10.10
CA ARG A 135 -5.77 29.25 -8.90
C ARG A 135 -5.10 29.90 -7.70
N ILE A 136 -3.81 29.71 -7.49
CA ILE A 136 -3.06 30.34 -6.39
C ILE A 136 -3.03 31.85 -6.55
N ILE A 137 -2.84 32.38 -7.75
CA ILE A 137 -2.91 33.82 -8.02
C ILE A 137 -4.30 34.38 -7.62
N LYS A 138 -5.37 33.69 -7.99
CA LYS A 138 -6.74 34.10 -7.61
C LYS A 138 -6.92 34.12 -6.10
N ASP A 139 -6.47 33.10 -5.40
CA ASP A 139 -6.57 33.01 -3.94
C ASP A 139 -5.70 34.08 -3.26
N PHE A 140 -4.50 34.36 -3.73
CA PHE A 140 -3.62 35.41 -3.23
C PHE A 140 -4.16 36.81 -3.50
N THR A 141 -4.82 37.03 -4.63
CA THR A 141 -5.52 38.30 -4.91
C THR A 141 -6.66 38.53 -3.93
N LYS A 142 -7.45 37.49 -3.63
CA LYS A 142 -8.53 37.55 -2.62
C LYS A 142 -7.98 37.90 -1.23
N TYR A 143 -6.77 37.42 -0.92
CA TYR A 143 -6.14 37.54 0.40
C TYR A 143 -4.93 38.48 0.43
N THR A 144 -4.86 39.47 -0.46
CA THR A 144 -3.70 40.34 -0.74
C THR A 144 -2.95 40.83 0.49
N ASN A 145 -3.64 41.19 1.56
CA ASN A 145 -3.03 41.73 2.80
C ASN A 145 -2.86 40.69 3.92
N LYS A 146 -3.24 39.42 3.69
CA LYS A 146 -3.04 38.39 4.69
C LYS A 146 -1.61 37.87 4.67
N ASN A 147 -1.17 37.28 5.78
CA ASN A 147 0.04 36.51 5.84
C ASN A 147 -0.13 35.20 5.08
N PHE A 148 0.96 34.65 4.58
CA PHE A 148 0.95 33.39 3.81
C PHE A 148 0.26 32.25 4.56
N GLU A 149 0.53 32.11 5.86
CA GLU A 149 -0.10 31.09 6.72
C GLU A 149 -1.63 31.14 6.75
N ASN A 150 -2.24 32.31 6.52
CA ASN A 150 -3.69 32.54 6.55
C ASN A 150 -4.32 32.61 5.14
N ALA A 151 -3.56 32.31 4.10
CA ALA A 151 -4.01 32.43 2.71
C ALA A 151 -4.18 31.07 2.03
N LEU A 152 -3.88 29.98 2.72
CA LEU A 152 -3.92 28.60 2.18
C LEU A 152 -5.19 27.83 2.58
N ASP A 153 -6.06 28.39 3.43
CA ASP A 153 -7.27 27.71 3.96
C ASP A 153 -8.23 27.22 2.86
N ASP A 154 -8.37 27.96 1.75
CA ASP A 154 -9.23 27.57 0.62
C ASP A 154 -8.57 26.50 -0.28
N LEU A 155 -7.28 26.27 -0.12
CA LEU A 155 -6.48 25.38 -0.98
C LEU A 155 -6.14 24.04 -0.32
N LEU A 156 -5.88 24.03 1.00
CA LEU A 156 -5.32 22.90 1.73
C LEU A 156 -6.08 22.59 3.02
N PRO A 157 -6.11 21.33 3.47
CA PRO A 157 -6.55 20.97 4.80
C PRO A 157 -5.70 21.67 5.88
N LYS A 158 -6.33 22.15 6.94
CA LYS A 158 -5.65 22.92 8.01
C LYS A 158 -4.41 22.25 8.59
N LYS A 159 -4.43 20.92 8.79
CA LYS A 159 -3.28 20.15 9.29
C LYS A 159 -2.07 20.18 8.34
N LEU A 160 -2.33 20.30 7.03
CA LEU A 160 -1.28 20.28 6.01
C LEU A 160 -0.61 21.65 5.84
N ILE A 161 -1.30 22.74 6.16
CA ILE A 161 -0.81 24.11 5.97
C ILE A 161 0.56 24.35 6.63
N PRO A 162 0.77 24.03 7.92
CA PRO A 162 2.08 24.24 8.55
C PRO A 162 3.23 23.50 7.84
N ILE A 163 2.97 22.28 7.39
CA ILE A 163 3.97 21.47 6.69
C ILE A 163 4.31 22.06 5.31
N ILE A 164 3.29 22.50 4.55
CA ILE A 164 3.52 23.14 3.25
C ILE A 164 4.26 24.46 3.41
N ILE A 165 4.00 25.23 4.47
CA ILE A 165 4.74 26.46 4.77
C ILE A 165 6.22 26.14 4.99
N GLU A 166 6.50 25.15 5.84
CA GLU A 166 7.87 24.70 6.11
C GLU A 166 8.59 24.24 4.84
N LEU A 167 7.98 23.34 4.09
CA LEU A 167 8.54 22.77 2.85
C LEU A 167 8.66 23.78 1.71
N SER A 168 7.84 24.84 1.69
CA SER A 168 7.89 25.89 0.66
C SER A 168 9.02 26.90 0.86
N GLU A 169 9.62 26.93 2.06
CA GLU A 169 10.61 27.94 2.47
C GLU A 169 10.09 29.38 2.37
N ILE A 170 8.80 29.60 2.19
CA ILE A 170 8.18 30.93 2.21
C ILE A 170 7.93 31.33 3.66
N PRO A 171 8.42 32.49 4.13
CA PRO A 171 8.18 32.89 5.51
C PRO A 171 6.69 33.00 5.84
N LYS A 172 6.25 32.31 6.90
CA LYS A 172 4.84 32.23 7.28
C LYS A 172 4.13 33.57 7.44
N HIS A 173 4.84 34.61 7.91
CA HIS A 173 4.32 35.95 8.11
C HIS A 173 4.48 36.88 6.91
N MET A 174 5.08 36.39 5.80
CA MET A 174 5.18 37.17 4.57
C MET A 174 3.78 37.49 4.03
N LYS A 175 3.54 38.73 3.62
CA LYS A 175 2.29 39.10 2.97
C LYS A 175 2.22 38.42 1.59
N VAL A 176 1.05 37.88 1.21
CA VAL A 176 0.94 37.15 -0.06
C VAL A 176 1.24 38.02 -1.30
N ASN A 177 1.03 39.33 -1.22
CA ASN A 177 1.38 40.27 -2.29
C ASN A 177 2.93 40.49 -2.42
N GLN A 178 3.72 40.04 -1.47
CA GLN A 178 5.18 40.10 -1.48
C GLN A 178 5.81 38.80 -1.99
N ILE A 179 5.01 37.73 -2.16
CA ILE A 179 5.50 36.45 -2.66
C ILE A 179 5.88 36.62 -4.14
N SER A 180 7.14 36.35 -4.45
CA SER A 180 7.64 36.46 -5.82
C SER A 180 7.03 35.38 -6.74
N LYS A 181 7.09 35.63 -8.06
CA LYS A 181 6.66 34.64 -9.06
C LYS A 181 7.40 33.30 -8.89
N GLN A 182 8.71 33.36 -8.60
CA GLN A 182 9.52 32.14 -8.41
C GLN A 182 9.06 31.33 -7.19
N GLN A 183 8.86 31.99 -6.05
CA GLN A 183 8.35 31.33 -4.84
C GLN A 183 6.97 30.70 -5.08
N ARG A 184 6.09 31.39 -5.81
CA ARG A 184 4.77 30.86 -6.16
C ARG A 184 4.87 29.64 -7.08
N LEU A 185 5.73 29.66 -8.09
CA LEU A 185 5.95 28.49 -8.97
C LEU A 185 6.58 27.32 -8.22
N ASN A 186 7.49 27.57 -7.28
CA ASN A 186 8.04 26.53 -6.40
C ASN A 186 6.93 25.92 -5.51
N LEU A 187 6.02 26.75 -5.00
CA LEU A 187 4.86 26.25 -4.25
C LEU A 187 3.94 25.38 -5.13
N VAL A 188 3.68 25.78 -6.38
CA VAL A 188 2.93 24.96 -7.35
C VAL A 188 3.60 23.59 -7.52
N HIS A 189 4.90 23.60 -7.78
CA HIS A 189 5.68 22.36 -7.95
C HIS A 189 5.63 21.49 -6.71
N LEU A 190 5.82 22.07 -5.52
CA LEU A 190 5.73 21.37 -4.23
C LEU A 190 4.38 20.68 -4.06
N LEU A 191 3.27 21.39 -4.30
CA LEU A 191 1.91 20.83 -4.14
C LEU A 191 1.62 19.67 -5.08
N LYS A 192 2.35 19.55 -6.17
CA LYS A 192 2.24 18.45 -7.13
C LYS A 192 3.27 17.34 -6.94
N ASN A 193 4.30 17.57 -6.11
CA ASN A 193 5.44 16.67 -6.01
C ASN A 193 5.96 16.51 -4.56
N ILE A 194 5.05 16.38 -3.58
CA ILE A 194 5.49 16.07 -2.21
C ILE A 194 6.07 14.66 -2.21
N THR A 195 7.33 14.55 -1.86
CA THR A 195 8.07 13.29 -1.95
C THR A 195 8.28 12.68 -0.58
N PHE A 196 7.99 11.39 -0.48
CA PHE A 196 8.22 10.56 0.71
C PHE A 196 9.19 9.45 0.35
N THR A 197 10.20 9.24 1.20
CA THR A 197 11.18 8.17 1.08
C THR A 197 10.69 6.96 1.86
N VAL A 198 10.43 5.86 1.15
CA VAL A 198 9.99 4.61 1.78
C VAL A 198 11.09 4.07 2.68
N ARG A 199 10.78 3.82 3.94
CA ARG A 199 11.67 3.20 4.91
C ARG A 199 11.49 1.68 4.92
N ARG A 200 10.25 1.22 5.10
CA ARG A 200 9.86 -0.21 5.12
C ARG A 200 8.34 -0.36 5.08
N TYR A 201 7.89 -1.57 4.89
CA TYR A 201 6.50 -1.94 5.15
C TYR A 201 6.20 -1.97 6.66
N ARG A 202 4.93 -1.81 7.01
CA ARG A 202 4.45 -2.15 8.35
C ARG A 202 4.61 -3.68 8.59
N PRO A 203 4.58 -4.15 9.86
CA PRO A 203 4.66 -5.58 10.17
C PRO A 203 3.60 -6.41 9.44
N ILE A 204 3.94 -7.65 9.05
CA ILE A 204 3.06 -8.54 8.27
C ILE A 204 1.73 -8.82 8.98
N GLU A 205 1.73 -8.76 10.29
CA GLU A 205 0.55 -8.92 11.14
C GLU A 205 -0.51 -7.84 10.92
N GLU A 206 -0.11 -6.67 10.40
CA GLU A 206 -0.99 -5.55 10.06
C GLU A 206 -1.42 -5.57 8.57
N ALA A 207 -0.84 -6.48 7.76
CA ALA A 207 -1.17 -6.60 6.35
C ALA A 207 -2.61 -7.07 6.15
N ILE A 208 -3.29 -6.59 5.09
CA ILE A 208 -4.59 -7.13 4.73
C ILE A 208 -4.44 -8.56 4.20
N ILE A 209 -3.39 -8.81 3.43
CA ILE A 209 -3.09 -10.13 2.86
C ILE A 209 -1.58 -10.44 2.92
N THR A 210 -1.28 -11.72 2.76
CA THR A 210 0.08 -12.24 2.57
C THR A 210 0.36 -12.44 1.08
N SER A 211 1.46 -11.89 0.57
CA SER A 211 2.04 -12.24 -0.73
C SER A 211 3.11 -13.30 -0.53
N GLY A 212 3.26 -14.23 -1.46
CA GLY A 212 4.05 -15.44 -1.28
C GLY A 212 3.19 -16.61 -0.83
N GLY A 213 3.79 -17.78 -0.62
CA GLY A 213 3.09 -19.00 -0.27
C GLY A 213 3.52 -20.19 -1.12
N ILE A 214 2.63 -21.17 -1.29
CA ILE A 214 2.93 -22.38 -2.08
C ILE A 214 3.08 -22.01 -3.55
N LYS A 215 4.21 -22.39 -4.14
CA LYS A 215 4.56 -22.05 -5.52
C LYS A 215 3.52 -22.57 -6.51
N VAL A 216 2.88 -21.68 -7.26
CA VAL A 216 1.77 -21.99 -8.18
C VAL A 216 2.12 -23.02 -9.24
N SER A 217 3.38 -23.12 -9.70
CA SER A 217 3.79 -24.11 -10.69
C SER A 217 3.73 -25.55 -10.19
N GLU A 218 3.64 -25.77 -8.87
CA GLU A 218 3.54 -27.07 -8.22
C GLU A 218 2.08 -27.47 -7.96
N ILE A 219 1.11 -26.64 -8.36
CA ILE A 219 -0.32 -26.85 -8.23
C ILE A 219 -0.94 -27.01 -9.62
N ASN A 220 -1.88 -27.92 -9.78
CA ASN A 220 -2.71 -28.03 -10.98
C ASN A 220 -3.79 -26.93 -10.96
N ALA A 221 -3.69 -25.98 -11.88
CA ALA A 221 -4.60 -24.82 -11.94
C ALA A 221 -6.07 -25.17 -12.22
N SER A 222 -6.35 -26.37 -12.76
CA SER A 222 -7.71 -26.80 -13.07
C SER A 222 -8.42 -27.55 -11.94
N THR A 223 -7.63 -28.14 -11.03
CA THR A 223 -8.15 -28.97 -9.92
C THR A 223 -7.75 -28.48 -8.55
N MET A 224 -6.76 -27.61 -8.47
CA MET A 224 -6.06 -27.20 -7.25
C MET A 224 -5.31 -28.34 -6.54
N GLU A 225 -5.14 -29.51 -7.19
CA GLU A 225 -4.37 -30.64 -6.68
C GLU A 225 -2.86 -30.35 -6.75
N SER A 226 -2.14 -30.83 -5.76
CA SER A 226 -0.68 -30.88 -5.76
C SER A 226 -0.17 -31.73 -6.93
N LYS A 227 0.85 -31.25 -7.63
CA LYS A 227 1.60 -32.03 -8.61
C LYS A 227 2.66 -32.95 -7.99
N ILE A 228 2.89 -32.80 -6.67
CA ILE A 228 3.93 -33.55 -5.93
C ILE A 228 3.31 -34.65 -5.11
N ILE A 229 2.18 -34.39 -4.44
CA ILE A 229 1.49 -35.32 -3.54
C ILE A 229 0.05 -35.53 -4.06
N LYS A 230 -0.28 -36.78 -4.41
CA LYS A 230 -1.63 -37.14 -4.84
C LYS A 230 -2.64 -36.94 -3.73
N ASN A 231 -3.85 -36.49 -4.08
CA ASN A 231 -4.98 -36.24 -3.18
C ASN A 231 -4.71 -35.14 -2.13
N LEU A 232 -3.70 -34.29 -2.33
CA LEU A 232 -3.50 -33.08 -1.56
C LEU A 232 -3.91 -31.87 -2.41
N PHE A 233 -4.80 -31.04 -1.90
CA PHE A 233 -5.32 -29.85 -2.60
C PHE A 233 -5.00 -28.58 -1.80
N PHE A 234 -4.94 -27.45 -2.50
CA PHE A 234 -4.69 -26.14 -1.90
C PHE A 234 -5.79 -25.15 -2.25
N ALA A 235 -6.18 -24.29 -1.30
CA ALA A 235 -7.19 -23.29 -1.53
C ALA A 235 -6.90 -22.00 -0.76
N GLY A 236 -7.20 -20.86 -1.37
CA GLY A 236 -7.09 -19.54 -0.76
C GLY A 236 -5.68 -19.00 -0.65
N GLU A 237 -5.47 -18.15 0.33
CA GLU A 237 -4.27 -17.31 0.49
C GLU A 237 -2.98 -18.09 0.83
N ILE A 238 -3.08 -19.37 1.10
CA ILE A 238 -1.89 -20.24 1.24
C ILE A 238 -1.10 -20.37 -0.07
N ILE A 239 -1.77 -20.14 -1.22
CA ILE A 239 -1.18 -20.20 -2.57
C ILE A 239 -0.47 -18.88 -2.85
N ASP A 240 0.70 -18.91 -3.50
CA ASP A 240 1.44 -17.71 -3.93
C ASP A 240 0.70 -16.94 -5.04
N VAL A 241 -0.45 -16.36 -4.67
CA VAL A 241 -1.27 -15.48 -5.53
C VAL A 241 -1.88 -14.39 -4.70
N ASP A 242 -1.62 -13.14 -5.06
CA ASP A 242 -2.22 -11.96 -4.44
C ASP A 242 -2.68 -10.93 -5.47
N ALA A 243 -3.67 -10.12 -5.10
CA ALA A 243 -4.28 -9.12 -5.95
C ALA A 243 -4.57 -7.83 -5.17
N TYR A 244 -4.98 -6.78 -5.90
CA TYR A 244 -5.33 -5.48 -5.33
C TYR A 244 -6.54 -5.53 -4.38
N THR A 245 -6.77 -4.40 -3.69
CA THR A 245 -8.02 -4.14 -2.97
C THR A 245 -9.23 -4.22 -3.92
N GLY A 246 -10.44 -4.49 -3.37
CA GLY A 246 -11.68 -4.55 -4.16
C GLY A 246 -12.32 -5.94 -4.24
N GLY A 247 -11.95 -6.86 -3.33
CA GLY A 247 -12.56 -8.19 -3.22
C GLY A 247 -11.89 -9.26 -4.09
N PHE A 248 -10.88 -8.94 -4.88
CA PHE A 248 -10.19 -9.89 -5.76
C PHE A 248 -9.55 -11.04 -5.00
N ASN A 249 -8.94 -10.79 -3.83
CA ASN A 249 -8.33 -11.84 -3.00
C ASN A 249 -9.40 -12.82 -2.46
N LEU A 250 -10.56 -12.32 -2.06
CA LEU A 250 -11.70 -13.18 -1.69
C LEU A 250 -12.20 -13.98 -2.88
N GLN A 251 -12.27 -13.40 -4.06
CA GLN A 251 -12.66 -14.12 -5.27
C GLN A 251 -11.68 -15.24 -5.62
N ILE A 252 -10.38 -15.00 -5.47
CA ILE A 252 -9.33 -16.02 -5.64
C ILE A 252 -9.56 -17.15 -4.62
N ALA A 253 -9.79 -16.81 -3.36
CA ALA A 253 -10.02 -17.80 -2.30
C ALA A 253 -11.25 -18.66 -2.58
N TYR A 254 -12.39 -18.06 -2.96
CA TYR A 254 -13.60 -18.80 -3.29
C TYR A 254 -13.45 -19.67 -4.54
N SER A 255 -12.80 -19.16 -5.58
CA SER A 255 -12.62 -19.91 -6.84
C SER A 255 -11.70 -21.10 -6.63
N THR A 256 -10.59 -20.94 -5.92
CA THR A 256 -9.66 -22.04 -5.64
C THR A 256 -10.28 -23.05 -4.68
N ALA A 257 -11.05 -22.61 -3.68
CA ALA A 257 -11.75 -23.49 -2.75
C ALA A 257 -12.82 -24.32 -3.47
N TYR A 258 -13.57 -23.69 -4.38
CA TYR A 258 -14.58 -24.40 -5.18
C TYR A 258 -13.92 -25.48 -6.05
N LEU A 259 -12.84 -25.14 -6.77
CA LEU A 259 -12.13 -26.09 -7.61
C LEU A 259 -11.54 -27.25 -6.79
N ALA A 260 -10.92 -26.96 -5.65
CA ALA A 260 -10.41 -28.00 -4.75
C ALA A 260 -11.56 -28.92 -4.27
N GLY A 261 -12.70 -28.34 -3.87
CA GLY A 261 -13.80 -29.09 -3.30
C GLY A 261 -14.55 -30.01 -4.28
N ILE A 262 -14.60 -29.65 -5.58
CA ILE A 262 -15.24 -30.52 -6.59
C ILE A 262 -14.32 -31.59 -7.17
N ASN A 263 -13.01 -31.52 -6.88
CA ASN A 263 -12.00 -32.43 -7.42
C ASN A 263 -11.33 -33.31 -6.33
N CYS A 264 -11.64 -33.08 -5.04
CA CYS A 264 -11.09 -33.86 -3.93
C CYS A 264 -11.79 -35.21 -3.67
#